data_cbb183c010e3fd65961df5a2cf2ff9ca
#
_entry.id   cbb183c010e3fd65961df5a2cf2ff9ca
#
_cell.length_a   1.000
_cell.length_b   1.000
_cell.length_c   1.000
_cell.angle_alpha   90.00
_cell.angle_beta   90.00
_cell.angle_gamma   90.00
#
_symmetry.space_group_name_H-M   'P 1'
#
loop_
_entity.id
_entity.type
_entity.pdbx_description
1 polymer ?
#
loop_
_entity_poly.entity_id
_entity_poly.type
_entity_poly.pdbx_seq_one_letter_code
_entity_poly.pdbx_strand_id
1 'polypeptide(L)'
;MSVKNSARRKGLRRDGSPRVILGSAVIALCLWGGMTLPAVAETVNVLRPIARGAVSDPASATTPTAPPIEPAPALAGEGGASNPDLTTAAPITLYDVSPPARSAVIPRTRWQHRRGHAIWTRTALSALKSHGKPLVDMVPADVEEWCPAYPTASDADRRAFWVGFMSTLAKYESTYKARAVGGGGLWYGLLQILPATARGYGCNAGTGASLQNGGANLSCAIRIMAVTVPRDGVIYGRGGKGVAADWGPMRSPAKRHDMAGWLKRQTYCKPLDAVRPKARP
;
A
#
# COMPACT_ATOMS: atom_id res chain seq x y z
N MET A 1 -44.65 18.96 56.74
CA MET A 1 -45.03 20.31 56.38
C MET A 1 -44.47 20.56 55.01
N SER A 2 -45.28 20.37 53.98
CA SER A 2 -46.05 21.40 53.26
C SER A 2 -45.12 22.39 52.60
N VAL A 3 -45.10 22.67 51.28
CA VAL A 3 -46.19 22.98 50.35
C VAL A 3 -45.72 22.80 48.90
N LYS A 4 -46.59 22.28 48.07
CA LYS A 4 -46.65 22.27 46.63
C LYS A 4 -46.51 23.68 46.02
N ASN A 5 -45.93 23.80 44.79
CA ASN A 5 -46.63 24.62 43.81
C ASN A 5 -46.29 24.18 42.37
N SER A 6 -47.40 23.91 41.70
CA SER A 6 -47.62 23.58 40.29
C SER A 6 -47.73 24.87 39.51
N ALA A 7 -47.11 24.97 38.34
CA ALA A 7 -47.51 25.92 37.33
C ALA A 7 -47.43 25.28 35.93
N ARG A 8 -48.54 24.87 35.50
CA ARG A 8 -48.94 24.46 34.16
C ARG A 8 -49.03 25.73 33.26
N ARG A 9 -48.36 25.79 32.13
CA ARG A 9 -48.74 26.71 31.05
C ARG A 9 -48.92 25.96 29.74
N LYS A 10 -50.10 26.12 29.23
CA LYS A 10 -50.68 25.62 27.96
C LYS A 10 -50.08 26.35 26.76
N GLY A 11 -49.82 25.64 25.71
CA GLY A 11 -50.38 25.72 24.38
C GLY A 11 -50.13 27.00 23.59
N LEU A 12 -49.47 26.81 22.41
CA LEU A 12 -49.97 27.48 21.19
C LEU A 12 -49.52 26.66 19.97
N ARG A 13 -50.48 26.05 19.33
CA ARG A 13 -50.37 25.55 17.95
C ARG A 13 -50.31 26.77 17.04
N ARG A 14 -49.41 26.76 16.07
CA ARG A 14 -49.54 27.58 14.86
C ARG A 14 -49.35 26.67 13.65
N ASP A 15 -50.48 26.41 13.02
CA ASP A 15 -50.60 25.94 11.65
C ASP A 15 -50.07 27.04 10.72
N GLY A 16 -49.27 26.65 9.74
CA GLY A 16 -48.77 27.56 8.72
C GLY A 16 -48.52 26.78 7.42
N SER A 17 -49.56 26.80 6.59
CA SER A 17 -49.61 26.21 5.24
C SER A 17 -48.51 26.69 4.30
N PRO A 18 -48.15 25.92 3.26
CA PRO A 18 -47.12 26.27 2.31
C PRO A 18 -47.59 27.30 1.31
N ARG A 19 -46.87 28.39 1.17
CA ARG A 19 -47.07 29.38 0.10
C ARG A 19 -46.34 28.88 -1.17
N VAL A 20 -47.12 28.49 -2.13
CA VAL A 20 -46.76 28.36 -3.54
C VAL A 20 -46.46 29.73 -4.07
N ILE A 21 -45.22 29.99 -4.50
CA ILE A 21 -44.88 31.18 -5.29
C ILE A 21 -44.74 30.72 -6.75
N LEU A 22 -45.76 31.03 -7.53
CA LEU A 22 -45.69 31.04 -8.98
C LEU A 22 -44.80 32.25 -9.39
N GLY A 23 -43.66 32.00 -9.93
CA GLY A 23 -42.79 32.98 -10.58
C GLY A 23 -42.88 32.85 -12.09
N SER A 24 -43.37 33.91 -12.72
CA SER A 24 -43.71 34.08 -14.12
C SER A 24 -42.52 33.79 -15.07
N ALA A 25 -42.81 33.06 -16.14
CA ALA A 25 -41.97 32.92 -17.31
C ALA A 25 -41.90 34.27 -18.06
N VAL A 26 -40.72 34.80 -18.23
CA VAL A 26 -40.44 35.85 -19.20
C VAL A 26 -39.74 35.20 -20.42
N ILE A 27 -40.53 35.03 -21.45
CA ILE A 27 -40.03 34.67 -22.79
C ILE A 27 -39.44 35.94 -23.40
N ALA A 28 -38.13 36.00 -23.52
CA ALA A 28 -37.45 37.00 -24.34
C ALA A 28 -37.07 36.36 -25.69
N LEU A 29 -37.85 36.65 -26.68
CA LEU A 29 -37.46 36.49 -28.08
C LEU A 29 -36.30 37.48 -28.39
N CYS A 30 -35.14 36.99 -28.70
CA CYS A 30 -34.08 37.74 -29.39
C CYS A 30 -33.83 37.10 -30.75
N LEU A 31 -34.24 37.89 -31.76
CA LEU A 31 -34.01 37.65 -33.19
C LEU A 31 -32.54 37.83 -33.55
N TRP A 32 -32.08 36.91 -34.37
CA TRP A 32 -31.08 37.01 -35.43
C TRP A 32 -29.86 37.92 -35.28
N GLY A 33 -28.73 37.27 -35.17
CA GLY A 33 -27.43 37.82 -35.53
C GLY A 33 -26.52 36.63 -35.84
N GLY A 34 -26.42 36.26 -37.11
CA GLY A 34 -25.52 35.20 -37.55
C GLY A 34 -24.06 35.68 -37.39
N MET A 35 -23.36 35.06 -36.47
CA MET A 35 -21.91 35.15 -36.33
C MET A 35 -21.36 33.74 -36.43
N THR A 36 -20.88 33.37 -37.59
CA THR A 36 -20.13 32.14 -37.83
C THR A 36 -18.79 32.28 -37.14
N LEU A 37 -18.65 31.58 -36.02
CA LEU A 37 -17.34 31.35 -35.43
C LEU A 37 -16.62 30.28 -36.24
N PRO A 38 -15.34 30.47 -36.57
CA PRO A 38 -14.56 29.43 -37.25
C PRO A 38 -14.37 28.27 -36.27
N ALA A 39 -14.73 27.07 -36.70
CA ALA A 39 -14.40 25.84 -36.03
C ALA A 39 -12.87 25.69 -36.01
N VAL A 40 -12.27 25.90 -34.84
CA VAL A 40 -10.88 25.51 -34.62
C VAL A 40 -10.92 23.99 -34.54
N ALA A 41 -10.52 23.34 -35.63
CA ALA A 41 -10.27 21.90 -35.64
C ALA A 41 -9.06 21.66 -34.76
N GLU A 42 -9.35 21.18 -33.52
CA GLU A 42 -8.34 20.64 -32.63
C GLU A 42 -7.82 19.34 -33.27
N THR A 43 -6.64 19.43 -33.88
CA THR A 43 -5.94 18.27 -34.45
C THR A 43 -5.54 17.38 -33.29
N VAL A 44 -6.41 16.39 -32.96
CA VAL A 44 -6.04 15.26 -32.14
C VAL A 44 -4.90 14.54 -32.84
N ASN A 45 -3.71 14.73 -32.35
CA ASN A 45 -2.51 14.03 -32.80
C ASN A 45 -2.65 12.56 -32.41
N VAL A 46 -3.33 11.79 -33.25
CA VAL A 46 -3.39 10.33 -33.14
C VAL A 46 -1.99 9.84 -33.43
N LEU A 47 -1.26 9.49 -32.36
CA LEU A 47 -0.01 8.76 -32.48
C LEU A 47 -0.27 7.49 -33.30
N ARG A 48 0.15 7.53 -34.58
CA ARG A 48 0.16 6.37 -35.48
C ARG A 48 0.97 5.25 -34.77
N PRO A 49 0.47 4.01 -34.76
CA PRO A 49 1.28 2.87 -34.37
C PRO A 49 2.47 2.78 -35.32
N ILE A 50 3.67 2.79 -34.78
CA ILE A 50 4.88 2.47 -35.54
C ILE A 50 4.72 1.03 -36.01
N ALA A 51 4.68 0.84 -37.34
CA ALA A 51 4.67 -0.49 -37.94
C ALA A 51 5.90 -1.25 -37.44
N ARG A 52 5.68 -2.40 -36.79
CA ARG A 52 6.76 -3.33 -36.47
C ARG A 52 7.38 -3.77 -37.79
N GLY A 53 8.63 -3.39 -38.00
CA GLY A 53 9.46 -3.97 -39.02
C GLY A 53 9.51 -5.49 -38.81
N ALA A 54 9.35 -6.23 -39.89
CA ALA A 54 9.49 -7.68 -39.91
C ALA A 54 10.86 -8.05 -39.30
N VAL A 55 10.80 -8.73 -38.13
CA VAL A 55 11.99 -9.36 -37.56
C VAL A 55 12.22 -10.62 -38.39
N SER A 56 13.25 -10.61 -39.20
CA SER A 56 13.79 -11.79 -39.86
C SER A 56 14.21 -12.79 -38.81
N ASP A 57 13.75 -14.04 -38.91
CA ASP A 57 14.18 -15.15 -38.06
C ASP A 57 15.69 -15.30 -38.14
N PRO A 58 16.44 -15.26 -37.02
CA PRO A 58 17.81 -15.74 -37.03
C PRO A 58 17.80 -17.28 -36.99
N ALA A 59 18.27 -17.87 -38.08
CA ALA A 59 18.61 -19.28 -38.20
C ALA A 59 19.46 -19.72 -37.02
N SER A 60 19.15 -20.92 -36.52
CA SER A 60 19.95 -21.88 -35.76
C SER A 60 21.24 -21.34 -35.13
N ALA A 61 21.15 -20.88 -33.88
CA ALA A 61 22.35 -20.76 -33.05
C ALA A 61 22.68 -22.12 -32.46
N THR A 62 23.76 -22.69 -32.95
CA THR A 62 24.47 -23.87 -32.43
C THR A 62 24.75 -23.69 -30.93
N THR A 63 24.31 -24.65 -30.15
CA THR A 63 24.63 -24.78 -28.72
C THR A 63 26.15 -24.88 -28.55
N PRO A 64 26.78 -24.04 -27.72
CA PRO A 64 28.20 -24.25 -27.39
C PRO A 64 28.28 -25.47 -26.46
N THR A 65 28.95 -26.50 -26.95
CA THR A 65 29.38 -27.68 -26.19
C THR A 65 30.39 -27.21 -25.13
N ALA A 66 30.07 -27.46 -23.84
CA ALA A 66 31.01 -27.25 -22.76
C ALA A 66 32.23 -28.14 -22.92
N PRO A 67 33.46 -27.63 -22.62
CA PRO A 67 34.69 -28.46 -22.70
C PRO A 67 34.67 -29.54 -21.61
N PRO A 68 35.32 -30.72 -21.88
CA PRO A 68 35.41 -31.79 -20.90
C PRO A 68 36.20 -31.34 -19.68
N ILE A 69 35.69 -31.65 -18.50
CA ILE A 69 36.41 -31.46 -17.24
C ILE A 69 37.47 -32.59 -17.15
N GLU A 70 38.73 -32.21 -17.29
CA GLU A 70 39.89 -33.09 -17.09
C GLU A 70 40.00 -33.41 -15.57
N PRO A 71 40.17 -34.68 -15.16
CA PRO A 71 40.34 -34.99 -13.75
C PRO A 71 41.73 -34.55 -13.27
N ALA A 72 41.74 -33.80 -12.16
CA ALA A 72 42.96 -33.34 -11.51
C ALA A 72 43.84 -34.54 -11.08
N PRO A 73 45.19 -34.46 -11.22
CA PRO A 73 46.10 -35.53 -10.83
C PRO A 73 46.13 -35.71 -9.31
N ALA A 74 46.08 -36.96 -8.88
CA ALA A 74 46.31 -37.38 -7.50
C ALA A 74 47.70 -37.02 -7.07
N LEU A 75 47.84 -36.16 -6.06
CA LEU A 75 49.13 -35.93 -5.37
C LEU A 75 49.32 -37.04 -4.34
N ALA A 76 50.14 -38.01 -4.70
CA ALA A 76 50.79 -38.87 -3.74
C ALA A 76 51.96 -38.08 -3.14
N GLY A 77 51.94 -37.86 -1.86
CA GLY A 77 53.03 -37.22 -1.08
C GLY A 77 53.05 -37.82 0.31
N GLU A 78 53.89 -38.84 0.45
CA GLU A 78 54.31 -39.34 1.75
C GLU A 78 55.18 -38.28 2.45
N GLY A 79 54.91 -38.04 3.71
CA GLY A 79 55.74 -37.16 4.55
C GLY A 79 55.20 -37.13 5.97
N GLY A 80 55.65 -38.04 6.79
CA GLY A 80 55.34 -38.08 8.22
C GLY A 80 55.84 -36.83 8.92
N ALA A 81 54.94 -36.15 9.62
CA ALA A 81 55.29 -35.23 10.68
C ALA A 81 54.28 -35.46 11.82
N SER A 82 54.82 -35.83 12.96
CA SER A 82 54.14 -36.08 14.24
C SER A 82 53.32 -34.86 14.63
N ASN A 83 52.00 -35.03 14.70
CA ASN A 83 51.08 -34.00 15.19
C ASN A 83 51.13 -33.97 16.73
N PRO A 84 51.37 -32.81 17.36
CA PRO A 84 51.12 -32.68 18.78
C PRO A 84 49.60 -32.70 19.04
N ASP A 85 49.25 -33.50 19.98
CA ASP A 85 48.05 -33.64 20.77
C ASP A 85 46.97 -32.57 20.57
N LEU A 86 45.98 -32.86 19.73
CA LEU A 86 44.70 -32.15 19.66
C LEU A 86 43.73 -32.83 20.60
N THR A 87 44.05 -32.67 21.90
CA THR A 87 43.14 -33.08 22.98
C THR A 87 41.94 -32.12 23.01
N THR A 88 40.80 -32.63 22.61
CA THR A 88 39.47 -32.25 23.10
C THR A 88 38.97 -30.87 22.71
N ALA A 89 38.73 -30.62 21.42
CA ALA A 89 37.63 -29.75 21.05
C ALA A 89 36.37 -30.65 20.88
N ALA A 90 35.40 -30.49 21.74
CA ALA A 90 34.12 -31.16 21.60
C ALA A 90 33.53 -30.83 20.20
N PRO A 91 32.92 -31.78 19.47
CA PRO A 91 32.33 -31.51 18.18
C PRO A 91 31.24 -30.43 18.37
N ILE A 92 31.48 -29.26 17.77
CA ILE A 92 30.42 -28.22 17.65
C ILE A 92 29.36 -28.83 16.75
N THR A 93 28.33 -29.38 17.36
CA THR A 93 27.14 -29.83 16.64
C THR A 93 26.49 -28.60 16.04
N LEU A 94 26.57 -28.46 14.73
CA LEU A 94 25.96 -27.38 13.91
C LEU A 94 24.42 -27.32 14.03
N TYR A 95 23.84 -28.11 14.93
CA TYR A 95 22.38 -28.22 15.12
C TYR A 95 21.83 -27.36 16.26
N ASP A 96 22.69 -26.66 17.02
CA ASP A 96 22.24 -25.95 18.23
C ASP A 96 22.07 -24.43 18.00
N VAL A 97 22.20 -23.96 16.74
CA VAL A 97 21.82 -22.61 16.39
C VAL A 97 20.32 -22.62 16.05
N SER A 98 19.49 -22.59 17.08
CA SER A 98 18.06 -22.33 16.88
C SER A 98 17.92 -21.01 16.15
N PRO A 99 17.18 -20.96 15.02
CA PRO A 99 16.94 -19.69 14.34
C PRO A 99 16.34 -18.69 15.33
N PRO A 100 16.77 -17.42 15.34
CA PRO A 100 16.28 -16.44 16.27
C PRO A 100 14.74 -16.46 16.27
N ALA A 101 14.16 -16.60 17.46
CA ALA A 101 12.71 -16.66 17.62
C ALA A 101 12.06 -15.50 16.87
N ARG A 102 11.17 -15.82 15.93
CA ARG A 102 10.43 -14.80 15.20
C ARG A 102 9.67 -13.98 16.23
N SER A 103 9.85 -12.66 16.20
CA SER A 103 9.05 -11.76 17.04
C SER A 103 7.58 -12.18 16.98
N ALA A 104 7.03 -12.63 18.10
CA ALA A 104 5.64 -13.05 18.18
C ALA A 104 4.67 -11.87 17.99
N VAL A 105 5.16 -10.65 18.20
CA VAL A 105 4.37 -9.42 18.13
C VAL A 105 4.36 -8.90 16.68
N ILE A 106 3.24 -9.09 16.02
CA ILE A 106 2.94 -8.43 14.76
C ILE A 106 1.97 -7.26 15.01
N PRO A 107 2.12 -6.12 14.33
CA PRO A 107 1.24 -4.98 14.53
C PRO A 107 -0.21 -5.32 14.19
N ARG A 108 -1.13 -4.67 14.88
CA ARG A 108 -2.55 -4.79 14.59
C ARG A 108 -2.84 -4.25 13.19
N THR A 109 -3.56 -5.03 12.40
CA THR A 109 -3.95 -4.71 11.03
C THR A 109 -5.45 -4.88 10.83
N ARG A 110 -6.03 -4.19 9.85
CA ARG A 110 -7.46 -4.27 9.58
C ARG A 110 -7.88 -5.60 8.93
N TRP A 111 -6.95 -6.34 8.33
CA TRP A 111 -7.16 -7.69 7.77
C TRP A 111 -6.93 -8.83 8.76
N GLN A 112 -6.73 -8.56 10.05
CA GLN A 112 -6.35 -9.55 11.09
C GLN A 112 -7.31 -10.74 11.20
N HIS A 113 -8.57 -10.56 10.81
CA HIS A 113 -9.61 -11.59 10.77
C HIS A 113 -9.50 -12.54 9.56
N ARG A 114 -8.55 -12.30 8.64
CA ARG A 114 -8.43 -13.10 7.41
C ARG A 114 -7.37 -14.19 7.56
N ARG A 115 -7.64 -15.37 6.94
CA ARG A 115 -6.62 -16.41 6.81
C ARG A 115 -5.42 -15.87 6.04
N GLY A 116 -4.20 -16.16 6.51
CA GLY A 116 -2.96 -15.69 5.88
C GLY A 116 -2.52 -14.28 6.32
N HIS A 117 -3.30 -13.55 7.12
CA HIS A 117 -2.99 -12.20 7.56
C HIS A 117 -1.60 -12.05 8.19
N ALA A 118 -1.16 -13.05 8.97
CA ALA A 118 0.15 -13.02 9.62
C ALA A 118 1.30 -13.09 8.61
N ILE A 119 1.15 -13.90 7.54
CA ILE A 119 2.12 -13.98 6.44
C ILE A 119 2.16 -12.66 5.70
N TRP A 120 1.02 -12.09 5.34
CA TRP A 120 0.93 -10.79 4.67
C TRP A 120 1.62 -9.69 5.48
N THR A 121 1.30 -9.62 6.78
CA THR A 121 1.89 -8.64 7.69
C THR A 121 3.40 -8.78 7.80
N ARG A 122 3.92 -10.01 7.97
CA ARG A 122 5.37 -10.26 8.04
C ARG A 122 6.09 -9.94 6.72
N THR A 123 5.50 -10.31 5.58
CA THR A 123 6.07 -9.99 4.27
C THR A 123 6.13 -8.48 4.05
N ALA A 124 5.07 -7.75 4.40
CA ALA A 124 5.07 -6.30 4.32
C ALA A 124 6.10 -5.65 5.25
N LEU A 125 6.22 -6.12 6.50
CA LEU A 125 7.27 -5.65 7.43
C LEU A 125 8.69 -5.93 6.90
N SER A 126 8.92 -7.08 6.26
CA SER A 126 10.19 -7.41 5.63
C SER A 126 10.49 -6.48 4.45
N ALA A 127 9.52 -6.25 3.57
CA ALA A 127 9.64 -5.34 2.44
C ALA A 127 9.95 -3.89 2.89
N LEU A 128 9.35 -3.42 3.99
CA LEU A 128 9.60 -2.10 4.58
C LEU A 128 10.99 -1.96 5.22
N LYS A 129 11.64 -3.08 5.56
CA LYS A 129 13.05 -3.09 6.01
C LYS A 129 14.04 -3.05 4.85
N SER A 130 13.61 -3.37 3.64
CA SER A 130 14.43 -3.43 2.43
C SER A 130 14.04 -2.32 1.44
N HIS A 131 13.42 -2.65 0.31
CA HIS A 131 13.08 -1.68 -0.73
C HIS A 131 12.01 -0.64 -0.34
N GLY A 132 11.28 -0.88 0.74
CA GLY A 132 10.33 0.09 1.31
C GLY A 132 10.95 1.03 2.35
N LYS A 133 12.26 0.95 2.60
CA LYS A 133 12.95 1.81 3.58
C LYS A 133 12.71 3.31 3.35
N PRO A 134 12.67 3.85 2.11
CA PRO A 134 12.35 5.26 1.88
C PRO A 134 11.03 5.75 2.47
N LEU A 135 10.02 4.86 2.61
CA LEU A 135 8.76 5.21 3.30
C LEU A 135 8.93 5.35 4.81
N VAL A 136 9.84 4.57 5.39
CA VAL A 136 10.07 4.54 6.84
C VAL A 136 10.95 5.71 7.28
N ASP A 137 11.93 6.06 6.45
CA ASP A 137 12.90 7.11 6.75
C ASP A 137 12.29 8.51 6.66
N MET A 138 11.32 8.71 5.77
CA MET A 138 10.70 10.01 5.59
C MET A 138 9.56 10.27 6.59
N VAL A 139 9.26 11.55 6.78
CA VAL A 139 8.07 12.04 7.48
C VAL A 139 7.22 12.80 6.46
N PRO A 140 6.15 12.18 5.89
CA PRO A 140 5.26 12.88 4.97
C PRO A 140 4.61 14.09 5.62
N ALA A 141 4.43 15.19 4.87
CA ALA A 141 3.93 16.44 5.41
C ALA A 141 2.52 16.36 6.01
N ASP A 142 1.70 15.40 5.53
CA ASP A 142 0.33 15.16 5.99
C ASP A 142 0.22 13.97 6.97
N VAL A 143 1.34 13.41 7.44
CA VAL A 143 1.32 12.15 8.21
C VAL A 143 0.58 12.23 9.54
N GLU A 144 0.56 13.40 10.19
CA GLU A 144 -0.15 13.58 11.46
C GLU A 144 -1.66 13.48 11.31
N GLU A 145 -2.18 13.78 10.12
CA GLU A 145 -3.61 13.53 9.79
C GLU A 145 -3.96 12.04 9.80
N TRP A 146 -2.96 11.16 9.63
CA TRP A 146 -3.09 9.71 9.59
C TRP A 146 -2.64 9.04 10.89
N CYS A 147 -1.52 9.51 11.46
CA CYS A 147 -0.83 8.89 12.59
C CYS A 147 -0.07 9.97 13.40
N PRO A 148 -0.68 10.60 14.39
CA PRO A 148 -0.07 11.72 15.13
C PRO A 148 1.29 11.41 15.77
N ALA A 149 1.54 10.16 16.17
CA ALA A 149 2.82 9.78 16.76
C ALA A 149 3.94 9.53 15.73
N TYR A 150 3.64 9.48 14.43
CA TYR A 150 4.58 9.06 13.39
C TYR A 150 5.88 9.89 13.35
N PRO A 151 5.87 11.24 13.49
CA PRO A 151 7.10 12.05 13.40
C PRO A 151 8.17 11.63 14.41
N THR A 152 7.76 11.24 15.62
CA THR A 152 8.66 10.84 16.71
C THR A 152 8.72 9.32 16.92
N ALA A 153 8.02 8.56 16.08
CA ALA A 153 7.91 7.10 16.22
C ALA A 153 9.23 6.40 15.86
N SER A 154 9.44 5.25 16.51
CA SER A 154 10.53 4.33 16.11
C SER A 154 10.32 3.80 14.71
N ASP A 155 11.40 3.34 14.05
CA ASP A 155 11.30 2.65 12.77
C ASP A 155 10.35 1.45 12.81
N ALA A 156 10.26 0.76 13.94
CA ALA A 156 9.35 -0.36 14.12
C ALA A 156 7.88 0.10 14.04
N ASP A 157 7.55 1.21 14.71
CA ASP A 157 6.21 1.79 14.70
C ASP A 157 5.86 2.45 13.35
N ARG A 158 6.83 3.09 12.70
CA ARG A 158 6.66 3.60 11.33
C ARG A 158 6.36 2.48 10.34
N ARG A 159 7.06 1.34 10.44
CA ARG A 159 6.73 0.14 9.65
C ARG A 159 5.35 -0.40 9.99
N ALA A 160 4.98 -0.43 11.28
CA ALA A 160 3.66 -0.85 11.73
C ALA A 160 2.55 0.05 11.15
N PHE A 161 2.79 1.37 11.11
CA PHE A 161 1.89 2.33 10.47
C PHE A 161 1.68 2.00 8.98
N TRP A 162 2.74 1.80 8.20
CA TRP A 162 2.60 1.53 6.77
C TRP A 162 1.88 0.20 6.49
N VAL A 163 2.12 -0.83 7.29
CA VAL A 163 1.37 -2.09 7.19
C VAL A 163 -0.10 -1.89 7.57
N GLY A 164 -0.35 -1.14 8.64
CA GLY A 164 -1.69 -0.72 9.04
C GLY A 164 -2.40 0.05 7.93
N PHE A 165 -1.72 1.03 7.33
CA PHE A 165 -2.23 1.83 6.22
C PHE A 165 -2.65 0.96 5.03
N MET A 166 -1.78 0.08 4.55
CA MET A 166 -2.10 -0.86 3.48
C MET A 166 -3.29 -1.76 3.84
N SER A 167 -3.41 -2.14 5.12
CA SER A 167 -4.55 -2.94 5.55
C SER A 167 -5.87 -2.17 5.50
N THR A 168 -5.86 -0.86 5.72
CA THR A 168 -7.05 -0.04 5.57
C THR A 168 -7.41 0.18 4.09
N LEU A 169 -6.41 0.34 3.24
CA LEU A 169 -6.59 0.48 1.79
C LEU A 169 -7.16 -0.79 1.16
N ALA A 170 -6.66 -1.97 1.56
CA ALA A 170 -7.13 -3.27 1.08
C ALA A 170 -8.64 -3.52 1.35
N LYS A 171 -9.24 -2.84 2.33
CA LYS A 171 -10.69 -2.88 2.55
C LYS A 171 -11.44 -2.39 1.31
N TYR A 172 -10.94 -1.33 0.70
CA TYR A 172 -11.60 -0.65 -0.42
C TYR A 172 -11.19 -1.18 -1.79
N GLU A 173 -10.04 -1.86 -1.87
CA GLU A 173 -9.55 -2.42 -3.11
C GLU A 173 -10.11 -3.83 -3.37
N SER A 174 -10.00 -4.72 -2.40
CA SER A 174 -10.34 -6.13 -2.59
C SER A 174 -11.26 -6.70 -1.53
N THR A 175 -11.68 -5.91 -0.53
CA THR A 175 -12.32 -6.43 0.69
C THR A 175 -11.47 -7.57 1.31
N TYR A 176 -10.16 -7.35 1.35
CA TYR A 176 -9.14 -8.28 1.89
C TYR A 176 -9.06 -9.62 1.15
N LYS A 177 -9.45 -9.69 -0.12
CA LYS A 177 -9.36 -10.91 -0.94
C LYS A 177 -8.03 -10.92 -1.69
N ALA A 178 -7.08 -11.75 -1.26
CA ALA A 178 -5.76 -11.83 -1.90
C ALA A 178 -5.82 -12.29 -3.36
N ARG A 179 -6.84 -13.06 -3.73
CA ARG A 179 -7.06 -13.56 -5.10
C ARG A 179 -8.08 -12.73 -5.89
N ALA A 180 -8.40 -11.52 -5.44
CA ALA A 180 -9.34 -10.67 -6.16
C ALA A 180 -8.82 -10.33 -7.56
N VAL A 181 -9.74 -10.30 -8.51
CA VAL A 181 -9.53 -9.82 -9.87
C VAL A 181 -10.60 -8.78 -10.14
N GLY A 182 -10.19 -7.58 -10.49
CA GLY A 182 -11.07 -6.45 -10.75
C GLY A 182 -10.90 -5.88 -12.15
N GLY A 183 -11.76 -4.92 -12.51
CA GLY A 183 -11.67 -4.19 -13.78
C GLY A 183 -11.70 -5.08 -15.02
N GLY A 184 -12.52 -6.13 -15.02
CA GLY A 184 -12.57 -7.04 -16.18
C GLY A 184 -11.28 -7.82 -16.43
N GLY A 185 -10.49 -8.11 -15.39
CA GLY A 185 -9.23 -8.85 -15.53
C GLY A 185 -7.97 -7.97 -15.58
N LEU A 186 -8.08 -6.71 -15.19
CA LEU A 186 -6.96 -5.76 -15.23
C LEU A 186 -6.18 -5.66 -13.92
N TRP A 187 -6.87 -5.67 -12.76
CA TRP A 187 -6.27 -5.43 -11.46
C TRP A 187 -6.33 -6.67 -10.57
N TYR A 188 -5.26 -6.94 -9.84
CA TYR A 188 -5.08 -8.19 -9.12
C TYR A 188 -4.66 -8.00 -7.67
N GLY A 189 -5.16 -8.88 -6.81
CA GLY A 189 -4.71 -9.09 -5.44
C GLY A 189 -5.27 -8.12 -4.41
N LEU A 190 -4.63 -8.08 -3.24
CA LEU A 190 -5.08 -7.30 -2.08
C LEU A 190 -5.26 -5.81 -2.39
N LEU A 191 -4.33 -5.23 -3.14
CA LEU A 191 -4.29 -3.80 -3.49
C LEU A 191 -4.52 -3.54 -4.97
N GLN A 192 -5.13 -4.48 -5.68
CA GLN A 192 -5.63 -4.34 -7.06
C GLN A 192 -4.58 -3.68 -8.00
N ILE A 193 -3.40 -4.31 -8.10
CA ILE A 193 -2.30 -3.80 -8.91
C ILE A 193 -2.42 -4.29 -10.35
N LEU A 194 -2.20 -3.38 -11.31
CA LEU A 194 -2.11 -3.71 -12.73
C LEU A 194 -0.74 -4.37 -13.02
N PRO A 195 -0.67 -5.51 -13.75
CA PRO A 195 0.61 -6.15 -14.08
C PRO A 195 1.60 -5.25 -14.80
N ALA A 196 1.13 -4.36 -15.67
CA ALA A 196 2.00 -3.39 -16.35
C ALA A 196 2.62 -2.39 -15.35
N THR A 197 1.83 -1.88 -14.39
CA THR A 197 2.33 -1.04 -13.31
C THR A 197 3.38 -1.78 -12.47
N ALA A 198 3.08 -3.02 -12.09
CA ALA A 198 4.03 -3.83 -11.32
C ALA A 198 5.38 -3.98 -12.02
N ARG A 199 5.38 -4.25 -13.33
CA ARG A 199 6.60 -4.33 -14.14
C ARG A 199 7.31 -2.98 -14.25
N GLY A 200 6.57 -1.89 -14.44
CA GLY A 200 7.12 -0.53 -14.52
C GLY A 200 7.87 -0.11 -13.26
N TYR A 201 7.42 -0.59 -12.09
CA TYR A 201 8.10 -0.36 -10.81
C TYR A 201 9.11 -1.47 -10.44
N GLY A 202 9.40 -2.41 -11.33
CA GLY A 202 10.37 -3.49 -11.09
C GLY A 202 9.94 -4.46 -9.98
N CYS A 203 8.64 -4.73 -9.85
CA CYS A 203 8.15 -5.73 -8.89
C CYS A 203 8.49 -7.15 -9.35
N ASN A 204 8.86 -8.04 -8.42
CA ASN A 204 9.04 -9.45 -8.72
C ASN A 204 7.72 -10.13 -9.15
N ALA A 205 6.58 -9.60 -8.71
CA ALA A 205 5.24 -10.06 -9.11
C ALA A 205 4.75 -9.25 -10.32
N GLY A 206 5.15 -9.63 -11.53
CA GLY A 206 4.83 -8.92 -12.77
C GLY A 206 3.65 -9.48 -13.57
N THR A 207 2.96 -10.53 -13.08
CA THR A 207 1.81 -11.17 -13.73
C THR A 207 0.58 -11.13 -12.84
N GLY A 208 -0.63 -11.29 -13.44
CA GLY A 208 -1.86 -11.36 -12.66
C GLY A 208 -1.84 -12.52 -11.64
N ALA A 209 -1.35 -13.69 -12.04
CA ALA A 209 -1.23 -14.85 -11.16
C ALA A 209 -0.30 -14.60 -9.97
N SER A 210 0.88 -13.98 -10.20
CA SER A 210 1.81 -13.66 -9.13
C SER A 210 1.28 -12.57 -8.19
N LEU A 211 0.53 -11.60 -8.71
CA LEU A 211 -0.12 -10.54 -7.93
C LEU A 211 -1.30 -11.04 -7.07
N GLN A 212 -1.83 -12.22 -7.33
CA GLN A 212 -2.83 -12.88 -6.48
C GLN A 212 -2.22 -13.53 -5.23
N ASN A 213 -0.89 -13.55 -5.10
CA ASN A 213 -0.23 -13.86 -3.84
C ASN A 213 -0.21 -12.61 -2.96
N GLY A 214 -0.87 -12.67 -1.80
CA GLY A 214 -1.04 -11.49 -0.93
C GLY A 214 0.27 -10.88 -0.45
N GLY A 215 1.29 -11.69 -0.15
CA GLY A 215 2.61 -11.20 0.25
C GLY A 215 3.34 -10.51 -0.91
N ALA A 216 3.33 -11.12 -2.09
CA ALA A 216 3.94 -10.56 -3.30
C ALA A 216 3.25 -9.26 -3.73
N ASN A 217 1.92 -9.20 -3.63
CA ASN A 217 1.13 -8.01 -3.92
C ASN A 217 1.50 -6.85 -2.99
N LEU A 218 1.60 -7.10 -1.67
CA LEU A 218 1.99 -6.07 -0.69
C LEU A 218 3.44 -5.62 -0.87
N SER A 219 4.36 -6.53 -1.17
CA SER A 219 5.74 -6.18 -1.49
C SER A 219 5.83 -5.25 -2.71
N CYS A 220 5.03 -5.52 -3.75
CA CYS A 220 4.93 -4.66 -4.92
C CYS A 220 4.32 -3.29 -4.57
N ALA A 221 3.21 -3.26 -3.81
CA ALA A 221 2.59 -2.01 -3.36
C ALA A 221 3.56 -1.11 -2.58
N ILE A 222 4.37 -1.72 -1.70
CA ILE A 222 5.41 -1.00 -0.95
C ILE A 222 6.44 -0.40 -1.91
N ARG A 223 6.87 -1.13 -2.94
CA ARG A 223 7.79 -0.63 -3.96
C ARG A 223 7.24 0.57 -4.71
N ILE A 224 5.97 0.53 -5.10
CA ILE A 224 5.27 1.65 -5.75
C ILE A 224 5.20 2.86 -4.80
N MET A 225 4.71 2.65 -3.58
CA MET A 225 4.58 3.73 -2.57
C MET A 225 5.94 4.33 -2.19
N ALA A 226 7.01 3.54 -2.15
CA ALA A 226 8.37 3.99 -1.85
C ALA A 226 8.95 4.91 -2.94
N VAL A 227 8.30 5.02 -4.09
CA VAL A 227 8.62 5.98 -5.14
C VAL A 227 7.65 7.17 -5.08
N THR A 228 6.34 6.90 -5.05
CA THR A 228 5.32 7.96 -5.21
C THR A 228 5.20 8.86 -4.00
N VAL A 229 5.30 8.32 -2.79
CA VAL A 229 5.18 9.11 -1.55
C VAL A 229 6.40 10.02 -1.33
N PRO A 230 7.66 9.54 -1.43
CA PRO A 230 8.82 10.43 -1.36
C PRO A 230 8.87 11.47 -2.47
N ARG A 231 8.51 11.11 -3.71
CA ARG A 231 8.44 12.05 -4.83
C ARG A 231 7.53 13.25 -4.53
N ASP A 232 6.38 12.99 -3.92
CA ASP A 232 5.35 14.00 -3.70
C ASP A 232 5.39 14.62 -2.29
N GLY A 233 6.16 14.04 -1.36
CA GLY A 233 6.32 14.51 0.02
C GLY A 233 5.10 14.30 0.92
N VAL A 234 4.05 13.61 0.44
CA VAL A 234 2.76 13.44 1.12
C VAL A 234 2.21 12.02 0.94
N ILE A 235 1.39 11.57 1.88
CA ILE A 235 0.59 10.34 1.74
C ILE A 235 -0.57 10.59 0.77
N TYR A 236 -1.23 11.75 0.90
CA TYR A 236 -2.29 12.20 0.01
C TYR A 236 -2.10 13.64 -0.40
N GLY A 237 -2.11 13.91 -1.71
CA GLY A 237 -2.17 15.24 -2.28
C GLY A 237 -3.23 15.34 -3.38
N ARG A 238 -3.78 16.54 -3.57
CA ARG A 238 -4.71 16.83 -4.68
C ARG A 238 -4.01 16.56 -6.02
N GLY A 239 -4.79 16.26 -7.06
CA GLY A 239 -4.26 15.99 -8.39
C GLY A 239 -3.56 14.63 -8.52
N GLY A 240 -3.84 13.66 -7.63
CA GLY A 240 -3.28 12.32 -7.71
C GLY A 240 -1.85 12.21 -7.18
N LYS A 241 -1.49 13.01 -6.18
CA LYS A 241 -0.18 12.94 -5.52
C LYS A 241 -0.15 11.91 -4.38
N GLY A 242 1.04 11.43 -4.06
CA GLY A 242 1.27 10.40 -3.06
C GLY A 242 0.62 9.08 -3.45
N VAL A 243 -0.01 8.41 -2.49
CA VAL A 243 -0.71 7.13 -2.73
C VAL A 243 -1.91 7.28 -3.68
N ALA A 244 -2.49 8.49 -3.79
CA ALA A 244 -3.61 8.76 -4.70
C ALA A 244 -3.20 8.72 -6.20
N ALA A 245 -1.92 8.65 -6.52
CA ALA A 245 -1.42 8.47 -7.89
C ALA A 245 -1.91 7.12 -8.45
N ASP A 246 -1.78 6.05 -7.66
CA ASP A 246 -2.04 4.68 -8.11
C ASP A 246 -3.34 4.08 -7.53
N TRP A 247 -3.86 4.63 -6.41
CA TRP A 247 -5.01 4.03 -5.71
C TRP A 247 -6.22 4.96 -5.65
N GLY A 248 -7.27 4.58 -6.38
CA GLY A 248 -8.55 5.30 -6.49
C GLY A 248 -9.25 5.61 -5.17
N PRO A 249 -9.31 4.71 -4.16
CA PRO A 249 -9.91 4.99 -2.86
C PRO A 249 -9.34 6.21 -2.15
N MET A 250 -8.08 6.53 -2.39
CA MET A 250 -7.43 7.71 -1.82
C MET A 250 -8.02 9.04 -2.33
N ARG A 251 -8.73 9.03 -3.45
CA ARG A 251 -9.41 10.23 -3.99
C ARG A 251 -10.74 10.52 -3.29
N SER A 252 -11.29 9.57 -2.52
CA SER A 252 -12.54 9.72 -1.77
C SER A 252 -12.30 10.27 -0.35
N PRO A 253 -12.82 11.45 0.01
CA PRO A 253 -12.68 12.00 1.36
C PRO A 253 -13.22 11.07 2.45
N ALA A 254 -14.39 10.45 2.21
CA ALA A 254 -15.02 9.54 3.18
C ALA A 254 -14.15 8.31 3.44
N LYS A 255 -13.54 7.73 2.40
CA LYS A 255 -12.64 6.56 2.55
C LYS A 255 -11.36 6.94 3.29
N ARG A 256 -10.75 8.10 2.97
CA ARG A 256 -9.58 8.60 3.72
C ARG A 256 -9.91 8.82 5.19
N HIS A 257 -11.05 9.43 5.49
CA HIS A 257 -11.48 9.65 6.88
C HIS A 257 -11.62 8.33 7.66
N ASP A 258 -12.27 7.32 7.07
CA ASP A 258 -12.39 5.98 7.70
C ASP A 258 -11.02 5.31 7.90
N MET A 259 -10.12 5.42 6.92
CA MET A 259 -8.76 4.87 7.01
C MET A 259 -7.97 5.56 8.12
N ALA A 260 -7.92 6.89 8.13
CA ALA A 260 -7.22 7.69 9.13
C ALA A 260 -7.80 7.47 10.54
N GLY A 261 -9.14 7.46 10.65
CA GLY A 261 -9.81 7.19 11.92
C GLY A 261 -9.49 5.80 12.49
N TRP A 262 -9.32 4.78 11.65
CA TRP A 262 -8.88 3.47 12.10
C TRP A 262 -7.41 3.49 12.56
N LEU A 263 -6.52 4.12 11.80
CA LEU A 263 -5.08 4.21 12.08
C LEU A 263 -4.80 4.94 13.41
N LYS A 264 -5.44 6.08 13.64
CA LYS A 264 -5.28 6.87 14.88
C LYS A 264 -5.61 6.10 16.15
N ARG A 265 -6.41 5.04 16.06
CA ARG A 265 -6.74 4.19 17.21
C ARG A 265 -5.71 3.12 17.51
N GLN A 266 -4.72 2.91 16.63
CA GLN A 266 -3.68 1.90 16.85
C GLN A 266 -2.60 2.40 17.80
N THR A 267 -1.98 1.49 18.56
CA THR A 267 -0.95 1.83 19.56
C THR A 267 0.25 2.54 18.93
N TYR A 268 0.67 2.09 17.75
CA TYR A 268 1.79 2.69 17.00
C TYR A 268 1.51 4.09 16.42
N CYS A 269 0.26 4.59 16.54
CA CYS A 269 -0.12 5.96 16.15
C CYS A 269 -0.52 6.85 17.31
N LYS A 270 -0.46 6.33 18.55
CA LYS A 270 -0.76 7.10 19.76
C LYS A 270 0.52 7.71 20.34
N PRO A 271 0.54 8.98 20.69
CA PRO A 271 1.64 9.57 21.45
C PRO A 271 1.93 8.78 22.73
N LEU A 272 3.18 8.72 23.16
CA LEU A 272 3.62 7.91 24.31
C LEU A 272 2.93 8.31 25.62
N ASP A 273 2.62 9.58 25.79
CA ASP A 273 1.88 10.13 26.94
C ASP A 273 0.42 9.65 26.99
N ALA A 274 -0.19 9.41 25.81
CA ALA A 274 -1.55 8.89 25.69
C ALA A 274 -1.63 7.36 26.00
N VAL A 275 -0.51 6.65 26.07
CA VAL A 275 -0.44 5.21 26.29
C VAL A 275 -0.09 4.88 27.74
N ARG A 276 0.49 5.82 28.49
CA ARG A 276 0.79 5.61 29.92
C ARG A 276 -0.51 5.45 30.71
N PRO A 277 -0.63 4.43 31.59
CA PRO A 277 -1.69 4.40 32.57
C PRO A 277 -1.58 5.66 33.43
N LYS A 278 -2.67 6.44 33.55
CA LYS A 278 -2.74 7.48 34.55
C LYS A 278 -2.51 6.83 35.90
N ALA A 279 -1.53 7.35 36.67
CA ALA A 279 -1.36 6.92 38.05
C ALA A 279 -2.71 7.04 38.74
N ARG A 280 -3.15 5.97 39.43
CA ARG A 280 -4.34 6.04 40.29
C ARG A 280 -4.06 7.04 41.39
N PRO A 281 -4.98 7.96 41.68
CA PRO A 281 -4.87 8.85 42.83
C PRO A 281 -4.82 8.09 44.13
#